data_89310f59202d59e3d664d07fb308e0ad
#
_entry.id   89310f59202d59e3d664d07fb308e0ad
#
_cell.length_a   1.000
_cell.length_b   1.000
_cell.length_c   1.000
_cell.angle_alpha   90.00
_cell.angle_beta   90.00
_cell.angle_gamma   90.00
#
_symmetry.space_group_name_H-M   'P 1'
#
loop_
_entity.id
_entity.type
_entity.pdbx_description
1 polymer ?
#
loop_
_entity_poly.entity_id
_entity_poly.type
_entity_poly.pdbx_seq_one_letter_code
_entity_poly.pdbx_strand_id
1 'polypeptide(L)'
;HYKEFDFIWTSPPCPTHSRARYWGFGKNGKNPVYPEMSLYQEIIFLQHHFDGKWVVENVMPYYEPLILAKKRGRHLYWSNFNLPNVLSKRKIQLATGTDEVKKLCEFHDYDFYSYKGKQRINKIARNLVDYEAGKTILETALGIINKQNEQQTTIFDL
;
A
#
# COMPACT_ATOMS: atom_id res chain seq x y z
N HIS A 1 -2.68 21.79 -7.63
CA HIS A 1 -3.43 21.88 -6.38
C HIS A 1 -2.89 20.97 -5.25
N TYR A 2 -1.76 20.22 -5.48
CA TYR A 2 -1.16 19.38 -4.45
C TYR A 2 -0.72 20.18 -3.20
N LYS A 3 -0.44 21.46 -3.33
CA LYS A 3 -0.07 22.36 -2.22
C LYS A 3 -1.23 22.71 -1.26
N GLU A 4 -2.44 22.32 -1.58
CA GLU A 4 -3.63 22.53 -0.76
C GLU A 4 -3.82 21.42 0.30
N PHE A 5 -2.97 20.39 0.26
CA PHE A 5 -3.08 19.23 1.14
C PHE A 5 -1.93 19.16 2.14
N ASP A 6 -2.21 18.72 3.35
CA ASP A 6 -1.21 18.47 4.39
C ASP A 6 -0.62 17.05 4.30
N PHE A 7 -1.36 16.14 3.66
CA PHE A 7 -1.01 14.74 3.50
C PHE A 7 -1.40 14.21 2.13
N ILE A 8 -0.48 13.52 1.48
CA ILE A 8 -0.74 12.83 0.20
C ILE A 8 -0.44 11.33 0.36
N TRP A 9 -1.43 10.51 -0.01
CA TRP A 9 -1.25 9.09 -0.26
C TRP A 9 -1.43 8.80 -1.75
N THR A 10 -0.50 8.06 -2.32
CA THR A 10 -0.61 7.60 -3.70
C THR A 10 -0.25 6.12 -3.82
N SER A 11 -0.99 5.39 -4.66
CA SER A 11 -0.74 4.00 -5.01
C SER A 11 -0.73 3.88 -6.54
N PRO A 12 0.38 4.22 -7.19
CA PRO A 12 0.51 4.16 -8.64
C PRO A 12 0.22 2.75 -9.19
N PRO A 13 -0.21 2.62 -10.46
CA PRO A 13 -0.53 1.33 -11.06
C PRO A 13 0.60 0.32 -10.94
N CYS A 14 0.30 -0.87 -10.42
CA CYS A 14 1.29 -1.93 -10.17
C CYS A 14 1.50 -2.97 -11.29
N PRO A 15 0.75 -3.02 -12.42
CA PRO A 15 0.83 -4.15 -13.35
C PRO A 15 2.21 -4.40 -13.95
N THR A 16 3.02 -3.36 -14.15
CA THR A 16 4.38 -3.48 -14.71
C THR A 16 5.44 -3.81 -13.67
N HIS A 17 5.11 -3.71 -12.39
CA HIS A 17 6.02 -3.96 -11.26
C HIS A 17 5.81 -5.34 -10.64
N SER A 18 4.56 -5.82 -10.63
CA SER A 18 4.14 -7.00 -9.87
C SER A 18 4.86 -8.29 -10.25
N ARG A 19 5.30 -9.07 -9.26
CA ARG A 19 5.81 -10.45 -9.42
C ARG A 19 4.82 -11.38 -10.10
N ALA A 20 3.53 -11.14 -9.96
CA ALA A 20 2.49 -11.93 -10.62
C ALA A 20 2.62 -11.87 -12.15
N ARG A 21 3.17 -10.80 -12.71
CA ARG A 21 3.45 -10.69 -14.13
C ARG A 21 4.59 -11.63 -14.55
N TYR A 22 5.59 -11.80 -13.71
CA TYR A 22 6.73 -12.69 -13.96
C TYR A 22 6.31 -14.17 -13.96
N TRP A 23 5.35 -14.57 -13.12
CA TRP A 23 4.85 -15.95 -13.09
C TRP A 23 4.10 -16.37 -14.36
N GLY A 24 3.62 -15.41 -15.13
CA GLY A 24 3.00 -15.63 -16.45
C GLY A 24 3.97 -15.66 -17.61
N PHE A 25 5.28 -15.55 -17.35
CA PHE A 25 6.34 -15.51 -18.34
C PHE A 25 6.41 -16.83 -19.12
N GLY A 26 6.47 -16.75 -20.44
CA GLY A 26 6.53 -17.92 -21.30
C GLY A 26 5.20 -18.71 -21.42
N LYS A 27 4.19 -18.42 -20.59
CA LYS A 27 2.86 -18.96 -20.73
C LYS A 27 1.96 -17.91 -21.43
N ASN A 28 1.35 -18.30 -22.56
CA ASN A 28 0.46 -17.43 -23.35
C ASN A 28 1.11 -16.21 -24.00
N GLY A 29 2.38 -16.29 -24.41
CA GLY A 29 3.03 -15.24 -25.19
C GLY A 29 3.22 -13.90 -24.47
N LYS A 30 3.17 -13.87 -23.14
CA LYS A 30 3.44 -12.65 -22.37
C LYS A 30 4.93 -12.36 -22.34
N ASN A 31 5.31 -11.30 -23.01
CA ASN A 31 6.68 -10.79 -22.99
C ASN A 31 6.96 -9.98 -21.71
N PRO A 32 8.25 -9.89 -21.30
CA PRO A 32 8.67 -8.93 -20.26
C PRO A 32 8.26 -7.52 -20.67
N VAL A 33 7.83 -6.75 -19.69
CA VAL A 33 7.52 -5.32 -19.87
C VAL A 33 8.41 -4.57 -18.92
N TYR A 34 9.07 -3.55 -19.41
CA TYR A 34 9.84 -2.66 -18.54
C TYR A 34 8.94 -2.07 -17.46
N PRO A 35 9.47 -1.89 -16.23
CA PRO A 35 8.76 -1.19 -15.18
C PRO A 35 8.36 0.20 -15.64
N GLU A 36 7.12 0.59 -15.39
CA GLU A 36 6.66 1.94 -15.67
C GLU A 36 7.33 2.92 -14.71
N MET A 37 8.02 3.92 -15.23
CA MET A 37 8.80 4.85 -14.43
C MET A 37 7.96 5.90 -13.69
N SER A 38 6.66 5.99 -13.97
CA SER A 38 5.75 6.92 -13.31
C SER A 38 5.72 6.75 -11.78
N LEU A 39 5.89 5.51 -11.26
CA LEU A 39 6.07 5.27 -9.83
C LEU A 39 7.22 6.08 -9.23
N TYR A 40 8.39 6.05 -9.88
CA TYR A 40 9.57 6.75 -9.39
C TYR A 40 9.51 8.25 -9.64
N GLN A 41 8.88 8.67 -10.72
CA GLN A 41 8.60 10.08 -10.98
C GLN A 41 7.72 10.69 -9.88
N GLU A 42 6.68 9.98 -9.44
CA GLU A 42 5.81 10.38 -8.34
C GLU A 42 6.59 10.54 -7.02
N ILE A 43 7.43 9.55 -6.69
CA ILE A 43 8.26 9.59 -5.48
C ILE A 43 9.20 10.81 -5.51
N ILE A 44 9.91 11.00 -6.62
CA ILE A 44 10.84 12.12 -6.79
C ILE A 44 10.09 13.45 -6.73
N PHE A 45 8.94 13.56 -7.40
CA PHE A 45 8.11 14.76 -7.38
C PHE A 45 7.69 15.12 -5.95
N LEU A 46 7.13 14.17 -5.20
CA LEU A 46 6.71 14.41 -3.82
C LEU A 46 7.89 14.77 -2.91
N GLN A 47 9.04 14.12 -3.11
CA GLN A 47 10.24 14.39 -2.32
C GLN A 47 10.77 15.81 -2.50
N HIS A 48 10.64 16.39 -3.69
CA HIS A 48 11.25 17.68 -4.02
C HIS A 48 10.27 18.86 -4.04
N HIS A 49 8.97 18.60 -4.19
CA HIS A 49 7.99 19.64 -4.46
C HIS A 49 6.82 19.69 -3.46
N PHE A 50 6.74 18.71 -2.55
CA PHE A 50 5.66 18.67 -1.57
C PHE A 50 6.20 18.80 -0.15
N ASP A 51 5.77 19.86 0.55
CA ASP A 51 6.24 20.19 1.90
C ASP A 51 5.50 19.42 3.01
N GLY A 52 4.31 18.87 2.70
CA GLY A 52 3.50 18.09 3.63
C GLY A 52 4.02 16.66 3.85
N LYS A 53 3.25 15.86 4.56
CA LYS A 53 3.54 14.43 4.74
C LYS A 53 3.05 13.63 3.54
N TRP A 54 3.88 12.70 3.06
CA TRP A 54 3.48 11.87 1.93
C TRP A 54 3.92 10.41 2.10
N VAL A 55 3.15 9.53 1.47
CA VAL A 55 3.47 8.12 1.33
C VAL A 55 3.08 7.63 -0.07
N VAL A 56 3.98 6.89 -0.68
CA VAL A 56 3.74 6.14 -1.92
C VAL A 56 3.75 4.66 -1.57
N GLU A 57 2.75 3.92 -2.01
CA GLU A 57 2.62 2.49 -1.80
C GLU A 57 2.68 1.76 -3.14
N ASN A 58 3.36 0.61 -3.18
CA ASN A 58 3.27 -0.30 -4.32
C ASN A 58 3.54 -1.75 -3.91
N VAL A 59 3.25 -2.67 -4.80
CA VAL A 59 3.51 -4.09 -4.59
C VAL A 59 5.01 -4.41 -4.56
N MET A 60 5.37 -5.57 -4.02
CA MET A 60 6.74 -6.12 -4.15
C MET A 60 7.07 -6.35 -5.63
N PRO A 61 8.06 -5.65 -6.20
CA PRO A 61 8.42 -5.80 -7.60
C PRO A 61 9.20 -7.09 -7.85
N TYR A 62 9.32 -7.47 -9.13
CA TYR A 62 10.15 -8.58 -9.56
C TYR A 62 11.63 -8.20 -9.73
N TYR A 63 11.97 -6.93 -9.56
CA TYR A 63 13.30 -6.35 -9.65
C TYR A 63 13.66 -5.61 -8.36
N GLU A 64 14.91 -5.21 -8.19
CA GLU A 64 15.34 -4.38 -7.06
C GLU A 64 14.80 -2.95 -7.23
N PRO A 65 14.10 -2.37 -6.24
CA PRO A 65 13.59 -1.01 -6.34
C PRO A 65 14.69 0.01 -6.58
N LEU A 66 14.46 0.94 -7.52
CA LEU A 66 15.43 1.98 -7.86
C LEU A 66 15.63 3.02 -6.75
N ILE A 67 14.62 3.20 -5.90
CA ILE A 67 14.67 4.05 -4.71
C ILE A 67 14.42 3.16 -3.51
N LEU A 68 15.25 3.29 -2.47
CA LEU A 68 15.15 2.49 -1.26
C LEU A 68 13.77 2.64 -0.61
N ALA A 69 13.11 1.51 -0.38
CA ALA A 69 11.77 1.42 0.15
C ALA A 69 11.71 0.72 1.51
N LYS A 70 10.71 1.02 2.29
CA LYS A 70 10.38 0.30 3.53
C LYS A 70 9.41 -0.82 3.22
N LYS A 71 9.81 -2.07 3.39
CA LYS A 71 8.91 -3.21 3.25
C LYS A 71 8.02 -3.33 4.47
N ARG A 72 6.69 -3.38 4.25
CA ARG A 72 5.69 -3.68 5.28
C ARG A 72 4.67 -4.68 4.74
N GLY A 73 4.65 -5.86 5.32
CA GLY A 73 3.81 -6.95 4.82
C GLY A 73 4.12 -7.32 3.36
N ARG A 74 3.12 -7.17 2.49
CA ARG A 74 3.19 -7.51 1.06
C ARG A 74 3.57 -6.33 0.16
N HIS A 75 3.74 -5.13 0.72
CA HIS A 75 3.93 -3.90 -0.02
C HIS A 75 5.24 -3.21 0.32
N LEU A 76 5.68 -2.37 -0.59
CA LEU A 76 6.74 -1.40 -0.39
C LEU A 76 6.12 -0.02 -0.17
N TYR A 77 6.79 0.76 0.68
CA TYR A 77 6.39 2.12 1.02
C TYR A 77 7.58 3.06 0.93
N TRP A 78 7.35 4.20 0.33
CA TRP A 78 8.24 5.36 0.34
C TRP A 78 7.52 6.48 1.08
N SER A 79 8.18 7.15 2.00
CA SER A 79 7.58 8.21 2.81
C SER A 79 8.63 9.16 3.35
N ASN A 80 8.27 10.42 3.55
CA ASN A 80 9.11 11.42 4.21
C ASN A 80 8.99 11.42 5.75
N PHE A 81 8.34 10.42 6.32
CA PHE A 81 8.25 10.20 7.77
C PHE A 81 8.50 8.73 8.13
N ASN A 82 8.75 8.47 9.41
CA ASN A 82 9.01 7.11 9.88
C ASN A 82 7.72 6.31 9.98
N LEU A 83 7.64 5.20 9.23
CA LEU A 83 6.55 4.25 9.31
C LEU A 83 6.83 3.20 10.39
N PRO A 84 5.83 2.83 11.21
CA PRO A 84 5.94 1.71 12.15
C PRO A 84 6.36 0.41 11.46
N ASN A 85 6.98 -0.50 12.19
CA ASN A 85 7.36 -1.80 11.66
C ASN A 85 6.16 -2.68 11.34
N VAL A 86 5.08 -2.53 12.10
CA VAL A 86 3.81 -3.22 11.90
C VAL A 86 2.74 -2.18 11.61
N LEU A 87 2.14 -2.23 10.42
CA LEU A 87 1.07 -1.33 10.01
C LEU A 87 -0.31 -1.89 10.35
N SER A 88 -0.45 -3.22 10.34
CA SER A 88 -1.68 -3.92 10.69
C SER A 88 -1.35 -5.29 11.28
N LYS A 89 -2.14 -5.73 12.24
CA LYS A 89 -2.08 -7.09 12.79
C LYS A 89 -2.86 -8.10 11.94
N ARG A 90 -3.69 -7.62 11.02
CA ARG A 90 -4.53 -8.44 10.16
C ARG A 90 -3.69 -9.17 9.12
N LYS A 91 -4.01 -10.43 8.89
CA LYS A 91 -3.34 -11.26 7.91
C LYS A 91 -4.37 -11.86 6.97
N ILE A 92 -4.11 -11.80 5.69
CA ILE A 92 -4.89 -12.52 4.68
C ILE A 92 -3.95 -13.43 3.90
N GLN A 93 -4.32 -14.70 3.78
CA GLN A 93 -3.76 -15.60 2.79
C GLN A 93 -4.64 -15.53 1.55
N LEU A 94 -4.14 -14.85 0.52
CA LEU A 94 -4.80 -14.84 -0.78
C LEU A 94 -4.71 -16.24 -1.38
N ALA A 95 -5.81 -16.96 -1.34
CA ALA A 95 -5.97 -18.24 -2.01
C ALA A 95 -6.52 -17.98 -3.42
N THR A 96 -5.94 -18.64 -4.41
CA THR A 96 -6.55 -18.77 -5.73
C THR A 96 -7.64 -19.83 -5.64
N GLY A 97 -8.89 -19.44 -5.77
CA GLY A 97 -10.01 -20.40 -5.71
C GLY A 97 -11.38 -19.73 -5.60
N THR A 98 -12.42 -20.54 -5.57
CA THR A 98 -13.83 -20.12 -5.52
C THR A 98 -14.18 -19.25 -4.30
N ASP A 99 -13.46 -19.41 -3.19
CA ASP A 99 -13.75 -18.70 -1.94
C ASP A 99 -12.94 -17.40 -1.75
N GLU A 100 -12.19 -16.98 -2.77
CA GLU A 100 -11.33 -15.81 -2.64
C GLU A 100 -12.08 -14.52 -2.31
N VAL A 101 -13.17 -14.26 -3.04
CA VAL A 101 -13.97 -13.05 -2.83
C VAL A 101 -14.58 -13.04 -1.43
N LYS A 102 -15.06 -14.19 -0.94
CA LYS A 102 -15.58 -14.32 0.41
C LYS A 102 -14.53 -13.95 1.47
N LYS A 103 -13.32 -14.51 1.35
CA LYS A 103 -12.20 -14.18 2.25
C LYS A 103 -11.80 -12.69 2.19
N LEU A 104 -11.90 -12.09 1.01
CA LEU A 104 -11.64 -10.66 0.85
C LEU A 104 -12.75 -9.81 1.47
N CYS A 105 -14.02 -10.22 1.38
CA CYS A 105 -15.12 -9.57 2.09
C CYS A 105 -14.90 -9.60 3.62
N GLU A 106 -14.56 -10.77 4.16
CA GLU A 106 -14.25 -10.93 5.58
C GLU A 106 -13.03 -10.09 6.01
N PHE A 107 -11.99 -10.05 5.17
CA PHE A 107 -10.78 -9.28 5.47
C PHE A 107 -11.03 -7.78 5.44
N HIS A 108 -11.78 -7.27 4.48
CA HIS A 108 -12.04 -5.84 4.34
C HIS A 108 -13.27 -5.35 5.13
N ASP A 109 -14.00 -6.29 5.77
CA ASP A 109 -15.28 -6.01 6.42
C ASP A 109 -16.25 -5.27 5.48
N TYR A 110 -16.33 -5.75 4.24
CA TYR A 110 -17.12 -5.13 3.18
C TYR A 110 -17.70 -6.17 2.22
N ASP A 111 -18.98 -6.03 1.90
CA ASP A 111 -19.66 -6.90 0.91
C ASP A 111 -19.37 -6.46 -0.53
N PHE A 112 -18.35 -7.06 -1.15
CA PHE A 112 -18.03 -6.81 -2.55
C PHE A 112 -19.07 -7.35 -3.53
N TYR A 113 -19.94 -8.28 -3.13
CA TYR A 113 -20.99 -8.79 -4.01
C TYR A 113 -22.06 -7.74 -4.31
N SER A 114 -22.19 -6.73 -3.48
CA SER A 114 -23.05 -5.57 -3.71
C SER A 114 -22.56 -4.64 -4.84
N TYR A 115 -21.31 -4.79 -5.28
CA TYR A 115 -20.72 -3.95 -6.32
C TYR A 115 -21.40 -4.15 -7.68
N LYS A 116 -21.87 -3.07 -8.28
CA LYS A 116 -22.58 -3.06 -9.58
C LYS A 116 -21.76 -2.45 -10.73
N GLY A 117 -20.48 -2.18 -10.51
CA GLY A 117 -19.61 -1.58 -11.54
C GLY A 117 -19.11 -2.60 -12.58
N LYS A 118 -18.32 -2.11 -13.54
CA LYS A 118 -17.84 -2.90 -14.69
C LYS A 118 -16.59 -3.75 -14.39
N GLN A 119 -15.90 -3.51 -13.30
CA GLN A 119 -14.68 -4.24 -12.98
C GLN A 119 -15.00 -5.56 -12.27
N ARG A 120 -14.11 -6.53 -12.40
CA ARG A 120 -14.25 -7.80 -11.68
C ARG A 120 -14.07 -7.57 -10.18
N ILE A 121 -14.98 -8.09 -9.38
CA ILE A 121 -15.02 -7.95 -7.92
C ILE A 121 -13.69 -8.34 -7.27
N ASN A 122 -13.13 -9.49 -7.65
CA ASN A 122 -11.84 -9.95 -7.10
C ASN A 122 -10.67 -9.00 -7.42
N LYS A 123 -10.70 -8.33 -8.57
CA LYS A 123 -9.68 -7.34 -8.92
C LYS A 123 -9.77 -6.12 -8.01
N ILE A 124 -10.97 -5.63 -7.76
CA ILE A 124 -11.21 -4.50 -6.86
C ILE A 124 -10.75 -4.85 -5.45
N ALA A 125 -11.26 -5.96 -4.92
CA ALA A 125 -11.00 -6.38 -3.55
C ALA A 125 -9.52 -6.68 -3.27
N ARG A 126 -8.77 -7.20 -4.25
CA ARG A 126 -7.32 -7.41 -4.15
C ARG A 126 -6.51 -6.12 -4.14
N ASN A 127 -7.03 -5.06 -4.78
CA ASN A 127 -6.33 -3.77 -4.91
C ASN A 127 -6.61 -2.82 -3.75
N LEU A 128 -7.55 -3.15 -2.88
CA LEU A 128 -7.79 -2.35 -1.69
C LEU A 128 -6.67 -2.51 -0.68
N VAL A 129 -6.26 -1.40 -0.13
CA VAL A 129 -5.33 -1.35 1.01
C VAL A 129 -6.09 -1.79 2.26
N ASP A 130 -5.42 -2.52 3.16
CA ASP A 130 -5.97 -2.83 4.48
C ASP A 130 -6.22 -1.53 5.24
N TYR A 131 -7.46 -1.31 5.66
CA TYR A 131 -7.88 -0.07 6.32
C TYR A 131 -7.13 0.19 7.64
N GLU A 132 -6.74 -0.87 8.39
CA GLU A 132 -5.93 -0.70 9.59
C GLU A 132 -4.53 -0.17 9.24
N ALA A 133 -3.94 -0.69 8.16
CA ALA A 133 -2.66 -0.17 7.66
C ALA A 133 -2.79 1.30 7.24
N GLY A 134 -3.86 1.63 6.51
CA GLY A 134 -4.14 3.01 6.12
C GLY A 134 -4.32 3.94 7.30
N LYS A 135 -5.11 3.52 8.29
CA LYS A 135 -5.31 4.26 9.55
C LYS A 135 -3.98 4.48 10.28
N THR A 136 -3.20 3.42 10.49
CA THR A 136 -1.90 3.49 11.17
C THR A 136 -0.95 4.47 10.49
N ILE A 137 -0.89 4.47 9.16
CA ILE A 137 -0.05 5.39 8.38
C ILE A 137 -0.52 6.83 8.57
N LEU A 138 -1.82 7.11 8.46
CA LEU A 138 -2.37 8.44 8.64
C LEU A 138 -2.14 8.96 10.06
N GLU A 139 -2.43 8.16 11.09
CA GLU A 139 -2.20 8.53 12.49
C GLU A 139 -0.72 8.78 12.78
N THR A 140 0.18 8.02 12.16
CA THR A 140 1.62 8.26 12.25
C THR A 140 2.00 9.59 11.59
N ALA A 141 1.48 9.88 10.40
CA ALA A 141 1.73 11.14 9.69
C ALA A 141 1.26 12.35 10.48
N LEU A 142 0.12 12.23 11.17
CA LEU A 142 -0.46 13.26 12.03
C LEU A 142 0.20 13.33 13.44
N GLY A 143 1.14 12.44 13.75
CA GLY A 143 1.80 12.39 15.06
C GLY A 143 0.92 11.88 16.21
N ILE A 144 -0.23 11.26 15.94
CA ILE A 144 -1.17 10.79 16.96
C ILE A 144 -0.58 9.61 17.73
N ILE A 145 0.03 8.65 17.04
CA ILE A 145 0.60 7.44 17.66
C ILE A 145 1.77 7.78 18.60
N ASN A 146 2.61 8.74 18.24
CA ASN A 146 3.73 9.14 19.09
C ASN A 146 3.27 9.79 20.40
N LYS A 147 2.20 10.59 20.36
CA LYS A 147 1.63 11.22 21.57
C LYS A 147 1.06 10.20 22.56
N GLN A 148 0.50 9.08 22.08
CA GLN A 148 0.01 8.03 22.97
C GLN A 148 1.14 7.28 23.67
N ASN A 149 2.28 7.07 22.99
CA ASN A 149 3.46 6.43 23.60
C ASN A 149 4.16 7.33 24.63
N GLU A 150 4.18 8.65 24.41
CA GLU A 150 4.72 9.61 25.38
C GLU A 150 3.86 9.71 26.64
N GLN A 151 2.54 9.61 26.52
CA GLN A 151 1.64 9.58 27.68
C GLN A 151 1.73 8.29 28.49
N GLN A 152 2.06 7.17 27.86
CA GLN A 152 2.25 5.89 28.55
C GLN A 152 3.58 5.79 29.32
N THR A 153 4.63 6.45 28.83
CA THR A 153 5.93 6.51 29.54
C THR A 153 5.89 7.36 30.81
N THR A 154 5.08 8.41 30.85
CA THR A 154 4.93 9.29 32.02
C THR A 154 4.13 8.66 33.19
N ILE A 155 3.44 7.54 33.00
CA ILE A 155 2.69 6.85 34.07
C ILE A 155 3.57 5.84 34.81
N PHE A 156 4.67 5.41 34.22
CA PHE A 156 5.58 4.41 34.83
C PHE A 156 6.85 4.98 35.43
N ASP A 157 7.08 6.29 35.33
CA ASP A 157 8.23 7.00 35.89
C ASP A 157 7.91 7.75 37.23
N LEU A 158 6.87 7.30 37.96
CA LEU A 158 6.52 7.80 39.31
C LEU A 158 6.76 6.76 40.37
#